data_c984d3ef7bea7ebbce0aeb085bdaf31d
#
_entry.id   c984d3ef7bea7ebbce0aeb085bdaf31d
#
_cell.length_a   1.000
_cell.length_b   1.000
_cell.length_c   1.000
_cell.angle_alpha   90.00
_cell.angle_beta   90.00
_cell.angle_gamma   90.00
#
_symmetry.space_group_name_H-M   'P 1'
#
loop_
_entity.id
_entity.type
_entity.pdbx_description
1 polymer ?
#
loop_
_entity_poly.entity_id
_entity_poly.type
_entity_poly.pdbx_seq_one_letter_code
_entity_poly.pdbx_strand_id
1 'polypeptide(L)'
;VGGAILSWVMPCVYPMIPIIISFFGKMSEEKHIGKNAIASFYGLGISGTFVLIGILVGFLSWGVSDVAAQSRYANIGNFIATNSWVNLGLGILFIFFALWMFGIINVNVAGTLLNKTDQAGQSAKSAYLGSFLLGITFAITSFSCTVPVVGSLLVVAAAGTADGLLTSVFGMIIYGVVFAAPFVALSLFPKALDRLPSSGSWMETIKIVFGFIEIAAAVKFLWVPDLEWELGILPRNVVLAIFILIGILQIGYLFGFYTIGSAEKIKPFQIGKGRVIGILLTGMVLFPIGMSLASPPTYHYAKMPRIMEEFIEAMVPPPPTEDAIAIREGWFVDQYDDALAKAKLEGKPLFIDFTGVYCANCRVMERRIFPMASVKEEFDKMILVRLYVDKKDSLSEVYAQLQFERYQQATQPYYVVLDPEDEYTLVDTGGYIPNGF
;
A
#
# COMPACT_ATOMS: atom_id res chain seq x y z
N VAL A 1 12.54 8.97 -5.38
CA VAL A 1 12.27 10.22 -4.62
C VAL A 1 10.78 10.39 -4.37
N GLY A 2 9.93 10.39 -5.42
CA GLY A 2 8.49 10.56 -5.28
C GLY A 2 7.83 9.56 -4.33
N GLY A 3 8.20 8.28 -4.40
CA GLY A 3 7.72 7.24 -3.50
C GLY A 3 8.09 7.47 -2.03
N ALA A 4 9.31 7.97 -1.75
CA ALA A 4 9.74 8.30 -0.39
C ALA A 4 8.94 9.49 0.19
N ILE A 5 8.63 10.48 -0.64
CA ILE A 5 7.78 11.61 -0.24
C ILE A 5 6.35 11.14 0.03
N LEU A 6 5.81 10.27 -0.82
CA LEU A 6 4.49 9.68 -0.60
C LEU A 6 4.40 8.89 0.71
N SER A 7 5.50 8.21 1.09
CA SER A 7 5.58 7.44 2.33
C SER A 7 5.51 8.30 3.59
N TRP A 8 5.80 9.61 3.53
CA TRP A 8 5.61 10.52 4.66
C TRP A 8 4.13 10.71 5.04
N VAL A 9 3.23 10.52 4.09
CA VAL A 9 1.78 10.65 4.32
C VAL A 9 1.16 9.34 4.82
N MET A 10 1.94 8.25 4.86
CA MET A 10 1.43 6.95 5.31
C MET A 10 1.12 6.93 6.81
N PRO A 11 0.00 6.28 7.21
CA PRO A 11 -0.52 6.34 8.58
C PRO A 11 0.44 5.78 9.63
N CYS A 12 1.28 4.79 9.29
CA CYS A 12 2.22 4.16 10.24
C CYS A 12 3.34 5.08 10.73
N VAL A 13 3.58 6.19 10.05
CA VAL A 13 4.63 7.16 10.42
C VAL A 13 4.19 8.01 11.60
N TYR A 14 2.91 8.35 11.68
CA TYR A 14 2.38 9.31 12.66
C TYR A 14 2.42 8.83 14.11
N PRO A 15 2.16 7.55 14.44
CA PRO A 15 2.26 7.06 15.82
C PRO A 15 3.66 7.22 16.43
N MET A 16 4.69 7.20 15.57
CA MET A 16 6.08 7.29 16.01
C MET A 16 6.55 8.72 16.27
N ILE A 17 5.89 9.74 15.69
CA ILE A 17 6.28 11.15 15.88
C ILE A 17 6.30 11.55 17.38
N PRO A 18 5.27 11.28 18.19
CA PRO A 18 5.30 11.60 19.63
C PRO A 18 6.43 10.89 20.37
N ILE A 19 6.76 9.65 19.99
CA ILE A 19 7.87 8.89 20.62
C ILE A 19 9.19 9.55 20.28
N ILE A 20 9.40 9.92 19.02
CA ILE A 20 10.61 10.62 18.54
C ILE A 20 10.78 11.93 19.29
N ILE A 21 9.73 12.76 19.38
CA ILE A 21 9.76 14.05 20.07
C ILE A 21 10.09 13.85 21.56
N SER A 22 9.44 12.90 22.24
CA SER A 22 9.67 12.60 23.65
C SER A 22 11.11 12.12 23.90
N PHE A 23 11.63 11.25 23.02
CA PHE A 23 12.99 10.72 23.14
C PHE A 23 14.05 11.83 22.96
N PHE A 24 13.97 12.60 21.86
CA PHE A 24 14.93 13.67 21.60
C PHE A 24 14.79 14.84 22.57
N GLY A 25 13.59 15.16 23.04
CA GLY A 25 13.33 16.19 24.04
C GLY A 25 14.06 15.90 25.34
N LYS A 26 13.88 14.71 25.91
CA LYS A 26 14.56 14.28 27.14
C LYS A 26 16.08 14.21 26.99
N MET A 27 16.58 13.66 25.89
CA MET A 27 18.03 13.57 25.66
C MET A 27 18.68 14.94 25.45
N SER A 28 17.93 15.94 24.98
CA SER A 28 18.44 17.31 24.80
C SER A 28 18.64 18.04 26.12
N GLU A 29 17.87 17.69 27.15
CA GLU A 29 17.95 18.34 28.48
C GLU A 29 19.02 17.72 29.39
N GLU A 30 19.23 16.40 29.32
CA GLU A 30 20.06 15.69 30.29
C GLU A 30 21.55 15.63 29.96
N LYS A 31 21.98 15.81 28.70
CA LYS A 31 23.39 15.61 28.31
C LYS A 31 23.87 16.67 27.33
N HIS A 32 25.06 17.25 27.58
CA HIS A 32 25.84 18.06 26.65
C HIS A 32 26.37 17.26 25.43
N ILE A 33 25.58 16.30 24.92
CA ILE A 33 25.91 15.47 23.78
C ILE A 33 25.51 16.22 22.53
N GLY A 34 26.36 16.26 21.51
CA GLY A 34 26.09 16.96 20.25
C GLY A 34 24.80 16.48 19.58
N LYS A 35 23.77 17.33 19.60
CA LYS A 35 22.43 17.04 19.03
C LYS A 35 22.53 16.54 17.58
N ASN A 36 23.44 17.10 16.82
CA ASN A 36 23.68 16.74 15.42
C ASN A 36 24.12 15.27 15.27
N ALA A 37 24.97 14.79 16.19
CA ALA A 37 25.44 13.41 16.14
C ALA A 37 24.30 12.41 16.42
N ILE A 38 23.47 12.67 17.44
CA ILE A 38 22.32 11.80 17.78
C ILE A 38 21.31 11.74 16.62
N ALA A 39 21.01 12.90 16.01
CA ALA A 39 20.14 12.98 14.83
C ALA A 39 20.71 12.20 13.64
N SER A 40 22.03 12.28 13.43
CA SER A 40 22.71 11.55 12.36
C SER A 40 22.68 10.03 12.59
N PHE A 41 22.89 9.56 13.83
CA PHE A 41 22.80 8.13 14.16
C PHE A 41 21.36 7.59 13.98
N TYR A 42 20.35 8.41 14.29
CA TYR A 42 18.95 8.06 14.01
C TYR A 42 18.68 7.92 12.51
N GLY A 43 19.11 8.91 11.72
CA GLY A 43 19.00 8.88 10.26
C GLY A 43 19.76 7.72 9.63
N LEU A 44 20.96 7.39 10.15
CA LEU A 44 21.73 6.23 9.75
C LEU A 44 21.01 4.90 10.08
N GLY A 45 20.34 4.83 11.22
CA GLY A 45 19.52 3.67 11.57
C GLY A 45 18.39 3.44 10.56
N ILE A 46 17.67 4.49 10.18
CA ILE A 46 16.60 4.41 9.17
C ILE A 46 17.17 4.05 7.81
N SER A 47 18.08 4.88 7.27
CA SER A 47 18.61 4.68 5.93
C SER A 47 19.39 3.38 5.79
N GLY A 48 20.17 3.01 6.83
CA GLY A 48 20.93 1.77 6.87
C GLY A 48 20.04 0.53 6.80
N THR A 49 18.87 0.55 7.44
CA THR A 49 17.91 -0.56 7.38
C THR A 49 17.37 -0.75 5.96
N PHE A 50 16.97 0.32 5.28
CA PHE A 50 16.51 0.22 3.89
C PHE A 50 17.62 -0.24 2.93
N VAL A 51 18.84 0.25 3.11
CA VAL A 51 20.00 -0.18 2.32
C VAL A 51 20.31 -1.66 2.56
N LEU A 52 20.27 -2.11 3.81
CA LEU A 52 20.51 -3.51 4.17
C LEU A 52 19.47 -4.42 3.54
N ILE A 53 18.20 -4.04 3.55
CA ILE A 53 17.12 -4.78 2.87
C ILE A 53 17.38 -4.81 1.35
N GLY A 54 17.74 -3.70 0.73
CA GLY A 54 18.06 -3.63 -0.70
C GLY A 54 19.24 -4.52 -1.09
N ILE A 55 20.32 -4.52 -0.30
CA ILE A 55 21.48 -5.39 -0.50
C ILE A 55 21.09 -6.87 -0.32
N LEU A 56 20.33 -7.20 0.71
CA LEU A 56 19.95 -8.57 1.02
C LEU A 56 19.08 -9.15 -0.09
N VAL A 57 18.09 -8.40 -0.56
CA VAL A 57 17.24 -8.83 -1.68
C VAL A 57 18.06 -8.91 -2.98
N GLY A 58 18.90 -7.92 -3.26
CA GLY A 58 19.75 -7.92 -4.44
C GLY A 58 20.78 -9.06 -4.45
N PHE A 59 21.33 -9.43 -3.29
CA PHE A 59 22.27 -10.55 -3.17
C PHE A 59 21.56 -11.90 -3.32
N LEU A 60 20.37 -12.04 -2.76
CA LEU A 60 19.56 -13.25 -2.90
C LEU A 60 19.14 -13.48 -4.36
N SER A 61 18.91 -12.40 -5.13
CA SER A 61 18.55 -12.49 -6.55
C SER A 61 19.75 -12.73 -7.47
N TRP A 62 20.96 -12.35 -7.08
CA TRP A 62 22.17 -12.43 -7.91
C TRP A 62 22.70 -13.86 -8.14
N GLY A 63 22.35 -14.81 -7.32
CA GLY A 63 22.79 -16.21 -7.48
C GLY A 63 21.82 -17.11 -8.25
N VAL A 64 20.68 -16.56 -8.71
CA VAL A 64 19.59 -17.33 -9.27
C VAL A 64 19.62 -17.22 -10.80
N SER A 65 20.24 -18.21 -11.43
CA SER A 65 20.27 -18.37 -12.88
C SER A 65 19.05 -19.10 -13.44
N ASP A 66 18.18 -19.63 -12.56
CA ASP A 66 17.00 -20.39 -12.93
C ASP A 66 15.80 -19.45 -13.16
N VAL A 67 15.22 -19.45 -14.37
CA VAL A 67 14.09 -18.60 -14.76
C VAL A 67 12.90 -18.81 -13.84
N ALA A 68 12.64 -20.06 -13.41
CA ALA A 68 11.56 -20.39 -12.48
C ALA A 68 11.79 -19.83 -11.07
N ALA A 69 13.02 -19.74 -10.60
CA ALA A 69 13.34 -19.12 -9.32
C ALA A 69 13.30 -17.60 -9.44
N GLN A 70 13.72 -17.03 -10.55
CA GLN A 70 13.66 -15.59 -10.83
C GLN A 70 12.19 -15.09 -10.89
N SER A 71 11.27 -15.86 -11.49
CA SER A 71 9.84 -15.57 -11.45
C SER A 71 9.27 -15.57 -10.02
N ARG A 72 9.71 -16.51 -9.17
CA ARG A 72 9.31 -16.55 -7.75
C ARG A 72 9.79 -15.31 -6.99
N TYR A 73 11.02 -14.83 -7.23
CA TYR A 73 11.53 -13.62 -6.57
C TYR A 73 10.86 -12.33 -7.08
N ALA A 74 10.56 -12.23 -8.37
CA ALA A 74 9.78 -11.13 -8.94
C ALA A 74 8.36 -11.09 -8.33
N ASN A 75 7.77 -12.25 -8.08
CA ASN A 75 6.45 -12.38 -7.48
C ASN A 75 6.44 -12.31 -5.94
N ILE A 76 7.60 -12.31 -5.25
CA ILE A 76 7.65 -12.25 -3.78
C ILE A 76 6.92 -11.01 -3.23
N GLY A 77 7.07 -9.84 -3.86
CA GLY A 77 6.36 -8.64 -3.46
C GLY A 77 4.84 -8.81 -3.56
N ASN A 78 4.39 -9.39 -4.64
CA ASN A 78 2.98 -9.71 -4.87
C ASN A 78 2.50 -10.81 -3.91
N PHE A 79 3.30 -11.87 -3.71
CA PHE A 79 3.01 -12.94 -2.75
C PHE A 79 2.84 -12.42 -1.33
N ILE A 80 3.74 -11.51 -0.87
CA ILE A 80 3.61 -10.90 0.47
C ILE A 80 2.35 -10.03 0.54
N ALA A 81 2.07 -9.24 -0.51
CA ALA A 81 0.91 -8.36 -0.55
C ALA A 81 -0.42 -9.12 -0.57
N THR A 82 -0.45 -10.32 -1.15
CA THR A 82 -1.66 -11.15 -1.27
C THR A 82 -1.75 -12.25 -0.20
N ASN A 83 -0.67 -12.51 0.56
CA ASN A 83 -0.68 -13.56 1.58
C ASN A 83 -1.63 -13.23 2.74
N SER A 84 -2.60 -14.10 3.00
CA SER A 84 -3.65 -13.89 4.01
C SER A 84 -3.12 -13.80 5.43
N TRP A 85 -2.10 -14.58 5.79
CA TRP A 85 -1.51 -14.53 7.12
C TRP A 85 -0.76 -13.22 7.37
N VAL A 86 -0.06 -12.70 6.35
CA VAL A 86 0.61 -11.41 6.41
C VAL A 86 -0.43 -10.29 6.53
N ASN A 87 -1.47 -10.33 5.69
CA ASN A 87 -2.53 -9.33 5.71
C ASN A 87 -3.33 -9.36 7.03
N LEU A 88 -3.63 -10.54 7.57
CA LEU A 88 -4.25 -10.69 8.87
C LEU A 88 -3.38 -10.08 9.97
N GLY A 89 -2.08 -10.39 9.98
CA GLY A 89 -1.13 -9.83 10.94
C GLY A 89 -1.06 -8.30 10.85
N LEU A 90 -1.00 -7.75 9.63
CA LEU A 90 -1.03 -6.31 9.38
C LEU A 90 -2.36 -5.67 9.84
N GLY A 91 -3.49 -6.29 9.53
CA GLY A 91 -4.81 -5.80 9.96
C GLY A 91 -4.91 -5.70 11.48
N ILE A 92 -4.45 -6.74 12.20
CA ILE A 92 -4.41 -6.74 13.68
C ILE A 92 -3.46 -5.66 14.20
N LEU A 93 -2.30 -5.48 13.58
CA LEU A 93 -1.31 -4.46 13.93
C LEU A 93 -1.90 -3.04 13.77
N PHE A 94 -2.62 -2.78 12.68
CA PHE A 94 -3.28 -1.49 12.44
C PHE A 94 -4.40 -1.22 13.46
N ILE A 95 -5.19 -2.24 13.83
CA ILE A 95 -6.18 -2.10 14.90
C ILE A 95 -5.49 -1.76 16.23
N PHE A 96 -4.38 -2.41 16.54
CA PHE A 96 -3.61 -2.13 17.76
C PHE A 96 -3.11 -0.67 17.77
N PHE A 97 -2.55 -0.18 16.67
CA PHE A 97 -2.09 1.21 16.56
C PHE A 97 -3.26 2.21 16.65
N ALA A 98 -4.39 1.92 16.01
CA ALA A 98 -5.58 2.76 16.13
C ALA A 98 -6.08 2.88 17.58
N LEU A 99 -6.15 1.77 18.31
CA LEU A 99 -6.54 1.75 19.73
C LEU A 99 -5.54 2.53 20.59
N TRP A 100 -4.25 2.44 20.27
CA TRP A 100 -3.22 3.23 20.92
C TRP A 100 -3.36 4.73 20.61
N MET A 101 -3.63 5.10 19.35
CA MET A 101 -3.88 6.50 18.95
C MET A 101 -5.13 7.08 19.61
N PHE A 102 -6.16 6.28 19.84
CA PHE A 102 -7.34 6.68 20.58
C PHE A 102 -7.09 6.82 22.09
N GLY A 103 -5.90 6.41 22.59
CA GLY A 103 -5.56 6.45 24.00
C GLY A 103 -6.29 5.40 24.86
N ILE A 104 -6.91 4.40 24.24
CA ILE A 104 -7.57 3.28 24.93
C ILE A 104 -6.50 2.35 25.53
N ILE A 105 -5.43 2.12 24.78
CA ILE A 105 -4.28 1.33 25.23
C ILE A 105 -3.14 2.30 25.58
N ASN A 106 -2.86 2.47 26.86
CA ASN A 106 -1.72 3.24 27.34
C ASN A 106 -0.47 2.34 27.39
N VAL A 107 0.21 2.17 26.26
CA VAL A 107 1.48 1.43 26.26
C VAL A 107 2.60 2.38 26.66
N ASN A 108 3.02 2.31 27.91
CA ASN A 108 4.13 3.09 28.44
C ASN A 108 5.49 2.47 28.04
N VAL A 109 5.60 2.06 26.75
CA VAL A 109 6.81 1.40 26.20
C VAL A 109 8.03 2.32 26.33
N ALA A 110 7.84 3.63 26.11
CA ALA A 110 8.91 4.61 26.27
C ALA A 110 9.42 4.64 27.72
N GLY A 111 8.54 4.58 28.71
CA GLY A 111 8.93 4.55 30.12
C GLY A 111 9.68 3.27 30.51
N THR A 112 9.22 2.12 30.06
CA THR A 112 9.83 0.82 30.41
C THR A 112 11.16 0.61 29.68
N LEU A 113 11.26 1.02 28.42
CA LEU A 113 12.51 0.94 27.64
C LEU A 113 13.55 1.97 28.14
N LEU A 114 13.12 3.21 28.40
CA LEU A 114 13.98 4.25 28.97
C LEU A 114 14.46 3.89 30.38
N ASN A 115 13.59 3.36 31.26
CA ASN A 115 13.99 2.97 32.60
C ASN A 115 15.00 1.78 32.61
N LYS A 116 14.93 0.87 31.63
CA LYS A 116 15.95 -0.17 31.46
C LYS A 116 17.25 0.38 30.86
N THR A 117 17.17 1.39 30.00
CA THR A 117 18.33 2.02 29.39
C THR A 117 19.01 2.98 30.35
N ASP A 118 18.27 3.66 31.25
CA ASP A 118 18.81 4.52 32.30
C ASP A 118 19.60 3.73 33.36
N GLN A 119 19.23 2.47 33.60
CA GLN A 119 20.00 1.58 34.50
C GLN A 119 21.26 0.99 33.82
N ALA A 120 21.31 0.91 32.49
CA ALA A 120 22.40 0.25 31.78
C ALA A 120 23.52 1.18 31.27
N GLY A 121 23.37 2.50 31.30
CA GLY A 121 24.41 3.32 30.72
C GLY A 121 24.30 4.83 30.87
N GLN A 122 24.99 5.40 31.83
CA GLN A 122 25.34 6.82 31.94
C GLN A 122 26.42 7.25 30.92
N SER A 123 26.70 6.49 29.87
CA SER A 123 27.73 6.82 28.89
C SER A 123 27.12 7.38 27.58
N ALA A 124 27.84 8.31 26.94
CA ALA A 124 27.51 8.88 25.63
C ALA A 124 27.30 7.79 24.54
N LYS A 125 28.03 6.67 24.64
CA LYS A 125 27.87 5.50 23.76
C LYS A 125 26.47 4.89 23.80
N SER A 126 25.82 4.86 24.97
CA SER A 126 24.46 4.35 25.12
C SER A 126 23.42 5.22 24.39
N ALA A 127 23.63 6.55 24.34
CA ALA A 127 22.75 7.49 23.65
C ALA A 127 22.76 7.32 22.12
N TYR A 128 23.97 7.16 21.55
CA TYR A 128 24.11 6.94 20.10
C TYR A 128 23.53 5.59 19.66
N LEU A 129 23.80 4.54 20.46
CA LEU A 129 23.25 3.21 20.19
C LEU A 129 21.72 3.21 20.32
N GLY A 130 21.19 3.87 21.34
CA GLY A 130 19.72 4.00 21.55
C GLY A 130 19.05 4.72 20.38
N SER A 131 19.66 5.82 19.89
CA SER A 131 19.15 6.55 18.73
C SER A 131 19.19 5.70 17.45
N PHE A 132 20.27 4.98 17.23
CA PHE A 132 20.44 4.07 16.09
C PHE A 132 19.41 2.94 16.12
N LEU A 133 19.21 2.28 17.27
CA LEU A 133 18.22 1.22 17.44
C LEU A 133 16.79 1.74 17.28
N LEU A 134 16.49 2.95 17.76
CA LEU A 134 15.20 3.60 17.53
C LEU A 134 14.94 3.83 16.04
N GLY A 135 15.98 4.23 15.29
CA GLY A 135 15.92 4.38 13.84
C GLY A 135 15.63 3.06 13.11
N ILE A 136 16.27 1.97 13.53
CA ILE A 136 16.01 0.62 13.00
C ILE A 136 14.57 0.20 13.29
N THR A 137 14.12 0.34 14.54
CA THR A 137 12.75 -0.03 14.95
C THR A 137 11.72 0.78 14.16
N PHE A 138 11.96 2.07 13.96
CA PHE A 138 11.10 2.92 13.14
C PHE A 138 11.06 2.46 11.68
N ALA A 139 12.20 2.12 11.08
CA ALA A 139 12.27 1.64 9.71
C ALA A 139 11.52 0.31 9.54
N ILE A 140 11.68 -0.65 10.47
CA ILE A 140 11.01 -1.95 10.42
C ILE A 140 9.49 -1.80 10.58
N THR A 141 9.03 -0.98 11.53
CA THR A 141 7.58 -0.73 11.73
C THR A 141 6.96 0.00 10.54
N SER A 142 7.68 0.96 9.95
CA SER A 142 7.21 1.68 8.77
C SER A 142 7.32 0.85 7.48
N PHE A 143 8.15 -0.19 7.46
CA PHE A 143 8.37 -1.03 6.28
C PHE A 143 7.08 -1.71 5.81
N SER A 144 6.25 -2.19 6.74
CA SER A 144 5.01 -2.89 6.41
C SER A 144 4.04 -2.07 5.53
N CYS A 145 3.96 -0.76 5.75
CA CYS A 145 3.12 0.11 4.93
C CYS A 145 3.86 0.74 3.74
N THR A 146 5.19 0.74 3.75
CA THR A 146 5.98 1.22 2.60
C THR A 146 6.25 0.14 1.56
N VAL A 147 5.94 -1.14 1.86
CA VAL A 147 6.09 -2.28 0.93
C VAL A 147 5.52 -2.02 -0.47
N PRO A 148 4.31 -1.46 -0.66
CA PRO A 148 3.80 -1.22 -2.00
C PRO A 148 4.68 -0.27 -2.84
N VAL A 149 5.31 0.71 -2.19
CA VAL A 149 6.20 1.69 -2.83
C VAL A 149 7.60 1.11 -3.01
N VAL A 150 8.13 0.45 -1.97
CA VAL A 150 9.45 -0.19 -1.98
C VAL A 150 9.43 -1.43 -2.88
N GLY A 151 8.31 -2.15 -2.93
CA GLY A 151 8.14 -3.35 -3.74
C GLY A 151 8.40 -3.11 -5.22
N SER A 152 8.00 -1.96 -5.78
CA SER A 152 8.31 -1.61 -7.16
C SER A 152 9.82 -1.49 -7.43
N LEU A 153 10.60 -1.00 -6.46
CA LEU A 153 12.07 -0.96 -6.53
C LEU A 153 12.67 -2.36 -6.39
N LEU A 154 12.07 -3.22 -5.57
CA LEU A 154 12.52 -4.61 -5.38
C LEU A 154 12.24 -5.48 -6.62
N VAL A 155 11.15 -5.25 -7.34
CA VAL A 155 10.87 -5.92 -8.62
C VAL A 155 11.95 -5.61 -9.66
N VAL A 156 12.40 -4.36 -9.74
CA VAL A 156 13.53 -3.99 -10.62
C VAL A 156 14.82 -4.69 -10.21
N ALA A 157 15.05 -4.88 -8.90
CA ALA A 157 16.20 -5.65 -8.39
C ALA A 157 16.13 -7.13 -8.78
N ALA A 158 14.93 -7.69 -8.73
CA ALA A 158 14.70 -9.11 -9.04
C ALA A 158 14.88 -9.46 -10.52
N ALA A 159 14.99 -8.47 -11.42
CA ALA A 159 15.30 -8.69 -12.84
C ALA A 159 16.68 -9.33 -13.09
N GLY A 160 17.48 -9.59 -12.04
CA GLY A 160 18.70 -10.45 -12.10
C GLY A 160 19.86 -9.89 -12.91
N THR A 161 19.75 -8.68 -13.46
CA THR A 161 20.84 -8.01 -14.21
C THR A 161 21.74 -7.23 -13.24
N ALA A 162 23.03 -7.12 -13.56
CA ALA A 162 23.97 -6.30 -12.78
C ALA A 162 23.49 -4.83 -12.68
N ASP A 163 22.87 -4.32 -13.73
CA ASP A 163 22.27 -2.99 -13.77
C ASP A 163 21.02 -2.89 -12.87
N GLY A 164 20.22 -3.96 -12.76
CA GLY A 164 19.08 -4.05 -11.86
C GLY A 164 19.50 -4.00 -10.38
N LEU A 165 20.57 -4.73 -10.02
CA LEU A 165 21.14 -4.69 -8.67
C LEU A 165 21.62 -3.27 -8.29
N LEU A 166 22.42 -2.66 -9.16
CA LEU A 166 22.93 -1.30 -8.91
C LEU A 166 21.79 -0.29 -8.79
N THR A 167 20.82 -0.33 -9.70
CA THR A 167 19.65 0.55 -9.69
C THR A 167 18.84 0.39 -8.41
N SER A 168 18.66 -0.84 -7.93
CA SER A 168 17.94 -1.12 -6.69
C SER A 168 18.67 -0.62 -5.45
N VAL A 169 19.97 -0.89 -5.33
CA VAL A 169 20.78 -0.43 -4.20
C VAL A 169 20.81 1.10 -4.15
N PHE A 170 21.08 1.76 -5.28
CA PHE A 170 21.04 3.23 -5.34
C PHE A 170 19.62 3.77 -5.08
N GLY A 171 18.59 3.12 -5.60
CA GLY A 171 17.20 3.45 -5.34
C GLY A 171 16.85 3.39 -3.84
N MET A 172 17.30 2.34 -3.14
CA MET A 172 17.10 2.17 -1.71
C MET A 172 17.92 3.16 -0.86
N ILE A 173 19.12 3.51 -1.28
CA ILE A 173 19.90 4.57 -0.63
C ILE A 173 19.16 5.90 -0.72
N ILE A 174 18.75 6.29 -1.93
CA ILE A 174 18.00 7.53 -2.14
C ILE A 174 16.68 7.52 -1.38
N TYR A 175 15.95 6.40 -1.43
CA TYR A 175 14.71 6.23 -0.69
C TYR A 175 14.92 6.42 0.81
N GLY A 176 15.87 5.71 1.42
CA GLY A 176 16.16 5.77 2.85
C GLY A 176 16.59 7.15 3.32
N VAL A 177 17.45 7.84 2.55
CA VAL A 177 17.91 9.20 2.86
C VAL A 177 16.75 10.20 2.78
N VAL A 178 15.96 10.18 1.70
CA VAL A 178 14.81 11.08 1.54
C VAL A 178 13.75 10.80 2.59
N PHE A 179 13.48 9.52 2.90
CA PHE A 179 12.53 9.12 3.93
C PHE A 179 12.96 9.59 5.33
N ALA A 180 14.27 9.47 5.67
CA ALA A 180 14.82 9.91 6.95
C ALA A 180 14.89 11.44 7.10
N ALA A 181 14.98 12.19 5.99
CA ALA A 181 15.25 13.63 6.01
C ALA A 181 14.33 14.46 6.93
N PRO A 182 12.98 14.36 6.91
CA PRO A 182 12.12 15.15 7.77
C PRO A 182 12.31 14.82 9.25
N PHE A 183 12.57 13.55 9.59
CA PHE A 183 12.76 13.11 10.97
C PHE A 183 14.11 13.57 11.54
N VAL A 184 15.16 13.55 10.72
CA VAL A 184 16.47 14.13 11.05
C VAL A 184 16.33 15.64 11.21
N ALA A 185 15.66 16.33 10.30
CA ALA A 185 15.42 17.77 10.42
C ALA A 185 14.64 18.11 11.69
N LEU A 186 13.62 17.35 12.03
CA LEU A 186 12.82 17.52 13.25
C LEU A 186 13.66 17.34 14.51
N SER A 187 14.59 16.39 14.52
CA SER A 187 15.50 16.14 15.63
C SER A 187 16.59 17.21 15.76
N LEU A 188 17.01 17.85 14.66
CA LEU A 188 17.98 18.95 14.66
C LEU A 188 17.41 20.28 15.16
N PHE A 189 16.13 20.54 14.89
CA PHE A 189 15.46 21.80 15.21
C PHE A 189 14.31 21.65 16.21
N PRO A 190 14.54 21.15 17.43
CA PRO A 190 13.46 20.97 18.43
C PRO A 190 12.78 22.30 18.79
N LYS A 191 13.49 23.46 18.73
CA LYS A 191 12.92 24.80 18.93
C LYS A 191 11.91 25.21 17.82
N ALA A 192 11.90 24.58 16.67
CA ALA A 192 10.88 24.79 15.65
C ALA A 192 9.54 24.19 16.09
N LEU A 193 9.58 23.12 16.92
CA LEU A 193 8.39 22.56 17.54
C LEU A 193 7.82 23.45 18.65
N ASP A 194 8.66 24.20 19.39
CA ASP A 194 8.21 25.16 20.42
C ASP A 194 7.41 26.31 19.81
N ARG A 195 7.58 26.57 18.50
CA ARG A 195 6.77 27.57 17.75
C ARG A 195 5.47 27.00 17.20
N LEU A 196 5.30 25.68 17.14
CA LEU A 196 3.99 25.06 16.97
C LEU A 196 3.20 25.32 18.23
N PRO A 197 1.92 25.77 18.14
CA PRO A 197 1.14 26.06 19.31
C PRO A 197 1.21 24.89 20.27
N SER A 198 1.79 25.11 21.44
CA SER A 198 2.00 24.10 22.51
C SER A 198 0.69 23.65 23.16
N SER A 199 -0.42 23.94 22.55
CA SER A 199 -1.73 23.49 23.00
C SER A 199 -1.99 22.06 22.55
N GLY A 200 -1.95 21.13 23.48
CA GLY A 200 -2.15 19.68 23.29
C GLY A 200 -3.38 19.28 22.46
N SER A 201 -4.39 20.15 22.31
CA SER A 201 -5.65 19.85 21.61
C SER A 201 -5.50 19.62 20.10
N TRP A 202 -4.56 20.31 19.42
CA TRP A 202 -4.35 20.12 17.99
C TRP A 202 -3.68 18.77 17.66
N MET A 203 -2.65 18.43 18.44
CA MET A 203 -1.93 17.16 18.28
C MET A 203 -2.84 15.96 18.61
N GLU A 204 -3.70 16.09 19.63
CA GLU A 204 -4.68 15.05 19.97
C GLU A 204 -5.72 14.88 18.85
N THR A 205 -6.21 15.97 18.27
CA THR A 205 -7.13 15.89 17.13
C THR A 205 -6.52 15.13 15.97
N ILE A 206 -5.26 15.42 15.63
CA ILE A 206 -4.55 14.71 14.57
C ILE A 206 -4.42 13.22 14.87
N LYS A 207 -3.99 12.85 16.09
CA LYS A 207 -3.88 11.45 16.51
C LYS A 207 -5.18 10.69 16.29
N ILE A 208 -6.31 11.26 16.74
CA ILE A 208 -7.61 10.60 16.61
C ILE A 208 -8.04 10.48 15.15
N VAL A 209 -7.81 11.51 14.30
CA VAL A 209 -8.10 11.43 12.86
C VAL A 209 -7.28 10.32 12.21
N PHE A 210 -5.98 10.21 12.53
CA PHE A 210 -5.15 9.12 12.01
C PHE A 210 -5.57 7.75 12.56
N GLY A 211 -6.05 7.67 13.80
CA GLY A 211 -6.63 6.44 14.34
C GLY A 211 -7.81 5.93 13.50
N PHE A 212 -8.70 6.82 13.04
CA PHE A 212 -9.78 6.44 12.11
C PHE A 212 -9.26 5.97 10.75
N ILE A 213 -8.23 6.63 10.22
CA ILE A 213 -7.58 6.21 8.95
C ILE A 213 -6.93 4.83 9.12
N GLU A 214 -6.30 4.56 10.28
CA GLU A 214 -5.72 3.24 10.59
C GLU A 214 -6.76 2.14 10.68
N ILE A 215 -7.94 2.40 11.24
CA ILE A 215 -9.05 1.42 11.22
C ILE A 215 -9.51 1.16 9.79
N ALA A 216 -9.64 2.19 8.96
CA ALA A 216 -9.97 2.00 7.56
C ALA A 216 -8.90 1.18 6.81
N ALA A 217 -7.61 1.44 7.08
CA ALA A 217 -6.52 0.62 6.56
C ALA A 217 -6.57 -0.83 7.07
N ALA A 218 -6.90 -1.05 8.36
CA ALA A 218 -7.07 -2.39 8.91
C ALA A 218 -8.15 -3.18 8.17
N VAL A 219 -9.30 -2.57 7.86
CA VAL A 219 -10.37 -3.21 7.07
C VAL A 219 -9.86 -3.62 5.69
N LYS A 220 -9.03 -2.77 5.05
CA LYS A 220 -8.38 -3.09 3.77
C LYS A 220 -7.57 -4.39 3.87
N PHE A 221 -6.77 -4.56 4.92
CA PHE A 221 -5.94 -5.75 5.09
C PHE A 221 -6.75 -6.98 5.53
N LEU A 222 -7.88 -6.79 6.21
CA LEU A 222 -8.71 -7.90 6.70
C LEU A 222 -9.62 -8.51 5.63
N TRP A 223 -10.02 -7.79 4.58
CA TRP A 223 -10.84 -8.39 3.54
C TRP A 223 -10.04 -9.34 2.62
N VAL A 224 -8.71 -9.22 2.57
CA VAL A 224 -7.86 -10.13 1.78
C VAL A 224 -7.95 -11.57 2.28
N PRO A 225 -7.70 -11.87 3.58
CA PRO A 225 -7.92 -13.22 4.11
C PRO A 225 -9.38 -13.67 4.06
N ASP A 226 -10.34 -12.76 4.23
CA ASP A 226 -11.76 -13.09 4.10
C ASP A 226 -12.12 -13.61 2.71
N LEU A 227 -11.57 -12.98 1.68
CA LEU A 227 -11.77 -13.38 0.29
C LEU A 227 -11.05 -14.72 -0.01
N GLU A 228 -9.81 -14.90 0.46
CA GLU A 228 -9.03 -16.12 0.21
C GLU A 228 -9.60 -17.35 0.93
N TRP A 229 -10.09 -17.16 2.17
CA TRP A 229 -10.69 -18.24 2.95
C TRP A 229 -12.17 -18.42 2.69
N GLU A 230 -12.74 -17.69 1.73
CA GLU A 230 -14.14 -17.73 1.32
C GLU A 230 -15.12 -17.57 2.50
N LEU A 231 -14.72 -16.77 3.52
CA LEU A 231 -15.56 -16.59 4.71
C LEU A 231 -16.80 -15.75 4.41
N GLY A 232 -16.73 -14.82 3.45
CA GLY A 232 -17.83 -13.97 3.02
C GLY A 232 -18.35 -12.99 4.07
N ILE A 233 -17.53 -12.67 5.08
CA ILE A 233 -17.87 -11.75 6.18
C ILE A 233 -17.76 -10.29 5.70
N LEU A 234 -16.77 -10.00 4.83
CA LEU A 234 -16.44 -8.68 4.33
C LEU A 234 -16.67 -8.52 2.81
N PRO A 235 -17.89 -8.82 2.31
CA PRO A 235 -18.18 -8.56 0.90
C PRO A 235 -18.10 -7.05 0.61
N ARG A 236 -17.94 -6.70 -0.67
CA ARG A 236 -17.75 -5.31 -1.13
C ARG A 236 -18.69 -4.29 -0.47
N ASN A 237 -19.97 -4.59 -0.44
CA ASN A 237 -20.98 -3.68 0.12
C ASN A 237 -20.81 -3.45 1.62
N VAL A 238 -20.41 -4.49 2.35
CA VAL A 238 -20.13 -4.41 3.79
C VAL A 238 -18.87 -3.55 4.04
N VAL A 239 -17.81 -3.75 3.26
CA VAL A 239 -16.58 -2.94 3.37
C VAL A 239 -16.86 -1.47 3.07
N LEU A 240 -17.63 -1.17 2.00
CA LEU A 240 -18.05 0.20 1.69
C LEU A 240 -18.88 0.82 2.81
N ALA A 241 -19.83 0.07 3.39
CA ALA A 241 -20.65 0.54 4.52
C ALA A 241 -19.78 0.81 5.77
N ILE A 242 -18.80 -0.03 6.05
CA ILE A 242 -17.84 0.17 7.16
C ILE A 242 -17.03 1.45 6.93
N PHE A 243 -16.52 1.72 5.72
CA PHE A 243 -15.80 2.95 5.43
C PHE A 243 -16.66 4.19 5.62
N ILE A 244 -17.93 4.15 5.19
CA ILE A 244 -18.89 5.24 5.40
C ILE A 244 -19.12 5.44 6.90
N LEU A 245 -19.32 4.37 7.66
CA LEU A 245 -19.51 4.45 9.12
C LEU A 245 -18.30 5.09 9.82
N ILE A 246 -17.07 4.64 9.48
CA ILE A 246 -15.83 5.19 10.02
C ILE A 246 -15.74 6.69 9.71
N GLY A 247 -16.03 7.09 8.47
CA GLY A 247 -15.98 8.50 8.08
C GLY A 247 -17.05 9.36 8.74
N ILE A 248 -18.28 8.83 8.94
CA ILE A 248 -19.34 9.53 9.70
C ILE A 248 -18.91 9.72 11.15
N LEU A 249 -18.33 8.69 11.79
CA LEU A 249 -17.79 8.79 13.13
C LEU A 249 -16.67 9.83 13.20
N GLN A 250 -15.73 9.81 12.24
CA GLN A 250 -14.66 10.82 12.18
C GLN A 250 -15.20 12.24 12.03
N ILE A 251 -16.20 12.46 11.17
CA ILE A 251 -16.86 13.76 11.01
C ILE A 251 -17.56 14.17 12.31
N GLY A 252 -18.28 13.25 12.97
CA GLY A 252 -18.90 13.50 14.25
C GLY A 252 -17.93 13.94 15.34
N TYR A 253 -16.75 13.31 15.40
CA TYR A 253 -15.66 13.71 16.28
C TYR A 253 -15.14 15.12 15.94
N LEU A 254 -14.92 15.41 14.66
CA LEU A 254 -14.44 16.71 14.21
C LEU A 254 -15.44 17.84 14.47
N PHE A 255 -16.76 17.57 14.45
CA PHE A 255 -17.81 18.49 14.88
C PHE A 255 -17.88 18.67 16.40
N GLY A 256 -17.24 17.79 17.19
CA GLY A 256 -17.24 17.85 18.65
C GLY A 256 -18.47 17.21 19.29
N PHE A 257 -19.20 16.33 18.60
CA PHE A 257 -20.35 15.62 19.18
C PHE A 257 -19.95 14.65 20.29
N TYR A 258 -18.73 14.11 20.23
CA TYR A 258 -18.17 13.22 21.22
C TYR A 258 -16.65 13.38 21.32
N THR A 259 -16.06 12.89 22.41
CA THR A 259 -14.63 12.90 22.67
C THR A 259 -14.12 11.47 22.83
N ILE A 260 -12.90 11.20 22.35
CA ILE A 260 -12.23 9.91 22.49
C ILE A 260 -10.96 10.11 23.32
N GLY A 261 -10.70 9.21 24.25
CA GLY A 261 -9.51 9.25 25.10
C GLY A 261 -9.50 10.42 26.08
N SER A 262 -8.32 11.00 26.30
CA SER A 262 -8.09 12.13 27.19
C SER A 262 -8.29 13.50 26.52
N ALA A 263 -8.86 13.53 25.33
CA ALA A 263 -9.06 14.76 24.58
C ALA A 263 -9.97 15.74 25.35
N GLU A 264 -9.56 17.00 25.41
CA GLU A 264 -10.32 18.06 26.05
C GLU A 264 -11.71 18.19 25.43
N LYS A 265 -12.75 18.29 26.27
CA LYS A 265 -14.14 18.47 25.81
C LYS A 265 -14.28 19.76 25.01
N ILE A 266 -14.46 19.63 23.72
CA ILE A 266 -14.67 20.74 22.82
C ILE A 266 -16.16 21.04 22.76
N LYS A 267 -16.52 22.32 22.89
CA LYS A 267 -17.92 22.72 22.72
C LYS A 267 -18.37 22.39 21.30
N PRO A 268 -19.54 21.76 21.12
CA PRO A 268 -20.09 21.50 19.80
C PRO A 268 -20.13 22.79 18.97
N PHE A 269 -19.77 22.67 17.68
CA PHE A 269 -19.75 23.78 16.71
C PHE A 269 -18.70 24.90 16.93
N GLN A 270 -17.84 24.84 17.95
CA GLN A 270 -16.66 25.72 18.02
C GLN A 270 -15.49 25.09 17.24
N ILE A 271 -15.60 25.14 15.90
CA ILE A 271 -14.72 24.41 15.00
C ILE A 271 -13.57 25.32 14.55
N GLY A 272 -12.34 24.96 14.92
CA GLY A 272 -11.15 25.62 14.37
C GLY A 272 -10.93 25.32 12.88
N LYS A 273 -10.23 26.21 12.18
CA LYS A 273 -9.96 26.08 10.71
C LYS A 273 -9.42 24.69 10.32
N GLY A 274 -8.55 24.08 11.10
CA GLY A 274 -7.99 22.75 10.82
C GLY A 274 -9.05 21.64 10.83
N ARG A 275 -10.05 21.71 11.72
CA ARG A 275 -11.15 20.74 11.77
C ARG A 275 -12.09 20.86 10.58
N VAL A 276 -12.35 22.11 10.14
CA VAL A 276 -13.15 22.35 8.92
C VAL A 276 -12.48 21.72 7.71
N ILE A 277 -11.15 21.87 7.57
CA ILE A 277 -10.38 21.23 6.51
C ILE A 277 -10.49 19.69 6.61
N GLY A 278 -10.37 19.15 7.82
CA GLY A 278 -10.53 17.71 8.04
C GLY A 278 -11.92 17.19 7.64
N ILE A 279 -12.98 17.90 7.97
CA ILE A 279 -14.37 17.56 7.57
C ILE A 279 -14.51 17.57 6.04
N LEU A 280 -14.00 18.61 5.38
CA LEU A 280 -14.06 18.73 3.92
C LEU A 280 -13.29 17.60 3.22
N LEU A 281 -12.08 17.29 3.70
CA LEU A 281 -11.28 16.20 3.16
C LEU A 281 -11.96 14.84 3.37
N THR A 282 -12.48 14.56 4.56
CA THR A 282 -13.24 13.33 4.82
C THR A 282 -14.48 13.23 3.96
N GLY A 283 -15.25 14.33 3.82
CA GLY A 283 -16.43 14.38 2.95
C GLY A 283 -16.07 14.15 1.48
N MET A 284 -14.96 14.69 1.02
CA MET A 284 -14.46 14.48 -0.35
C MET A 284 -14.14 12.99 -0.62
N VAL A 285 -13.62 12.26 0.37
CA VAL A 285 -13.34 10.82 0.25
C VAL A 285 -14.62 10.00 0.39
N LEU A 286 -15.54 10.37 1.29
CA LEU A 286 -16.79 9.66 1.51
C LEU A 286 -17.76 9.77 0.33
N PHE A 287 -17.76 10.89 -0.38
CA PHE A 287 -18.66 11.11 -1.49
C PHE A 287 -18.57 10.04 -2.59
N PRO A 288 -17.38 9.72 -3.13
CA PRO A 288 -17.26 8.66 -4.12
C PRO A 288 -17.52 7.25 -3.55
N ILE A 289 -17.20 7.00 -2.28
CA ILE A 289 -17.52 5.74 -1.61
C ILE A 289 -19.04 5.55 -1.49
N GLY A 290 -19.77 6.61 -1.13
CA GLY A 290 -21.23 6.60 -1.08
C GLY A 290 -21.87 6.40 -2.45
N MET A 291 -21.33 7.03 -3.49
CA MET A 291 -21.76 6.79 -4.88
C MET A 291 -21.53 5.33 -5.30
N SER A 292 -20.39 4.75 -4.92
CA SER A 292 -20.06 3.35 -5.22
C SER A 292 -21.01 2.37 -4.53
N LEU A 293 -21.47 2.67 -3.31
CA LEU A 293 -22.44 1.85 -2.59
C LEU A 293 -23.87 1.98 -3.19
N ALA A 294 -24.23 3.18 -3.63
CA ALA A 294 -25.58 3.46 -4.17
C ALA A 294 -25.75 2.97 -5.61
N SER A 295 -24.67 2.75 -6.35
CA SER A 295 -24.71 2.35 -7.76
C SER A 295 -24.60 0.83 -7.90
N PRO A 296 -25.41 0.20 -8.78
CA PRO A 296 -25.22 -1.21 -9.08
C PRO A 296 -23.82 -1.46 -9.66
N PRO A 297 -23.21 -2.64 -9.42
CA PRO A 297 -21.84 -2.95 -9.86
C PRO A 297 -21.62 -2.88 -11.38
N THR A 298 -22.71 -2.82 -12.15
CA THR A 298 -22.70 -2.66 -13.61
C THR A 298 -22.73 -1.19 -14.08
N TYR A 299 -22.87 -0.24 -13.15
CA TYR A 299 -22.94 1.17 -13.52
C TYR A 299 -21.54 1.71 -13.76
N HIS A 300 -21.28 2.14 -14.99
CA HIS A 300 -20.01 2.72 -15.38
C HIS A 300 -19.70 3.97 -14.52
N TYR A 301 -18.59 3.94 -13.81
CA TYR A 301 -18.02 5.10 -13.10
C TYR A 301 -17.56 6.22 -14.04
N ALA A 302 -18.08 6.26 -15.28
CA ALA A 302 -17.68 7.17 -16.34
C ALA A 302 -17.72 8.67 -15.97
N LYS A 303 -18.33 9.00 -14.81
CA LYS A 303 -18.40 10.37 -14.27
C LYS A 303 -17.46 10.64 -13.10
N MET A 304 -16.74 9.63 -12.61
CA MET A 304 -15.83 9.78 -11.47
C MET A 304 -14.39 10.07 -11.96
N PRO A 305 -13.63 10.97 -11.29
CA PRO A 305 -12.22 11.13 -11.60
C PRO A 305 -11.46 9.81 -11.44
N ARG A 306 -10.59 9.49 -12.39
CA ARG A 306 -9.79 8.24 -12.41
C ARG A 306 -9.12 7.93 -11.08
N ILE A 307 -8.47 8.92 -10.47
CA ILE A 307 -7.76 8.78 -9.18
C ILE A 307 -8.69 8.26 -8.07
N MET A 308 -9.95 8.72 -8.05
CA MET A 308 -10.92 8.27 -7.05
C MET A 308 -11.38 6.85 -7.29
N GLU A 309 -11.55 6.46 -8.56
CA GLU A 309 -11.89 5.10 -8.93
C GLU A 309 -10.76 4.14 -8.55
N GLU A 310 -9.51 4.43 -8.95
CA GLU A 310 -8.33 3.66 -8.58
C GLU A 310 -8.20 3.51 -7.05
N PHE A 311 -8.46 4.59 -6.32
CA PHE A 311 -8.44 4.57 -4.85
C PHE A 311 -9.50 3.61 -4.28
N ILE A 312 -10.75 3.68 -4.77
CA ILE A 312 -11.83 2.81 -4.30
C ILE A 312 -11.50 1.35 -4.63
N GLU A 313 -11.12 1.06 -5.87
CA GLU A 313 -10.80 -0.32 -6.28
C GLU A 313 -9.59 -0.90 -5.54
N ALA A 314 -8.64 -0.07 -5.13
CA ALA A 314 -7.54 -0.49 -4.28
C ALA A 314 -7.97 -0.78 -2.84
N MET A 315 -9.06 -0.19 -2.35
CA MET A 315 -9.48 -0.27 -0.94
C MET A 315 -10.56 -1.32 -0.66
N VAL A 316 -11.31 -1.75 -1.67
CA VAL A 316 -12.46 -2.67 -1.51
C VAL A 316 -12.24 -3.98 -2.28
N PRO A 317 -12.88 -5.09 -1.84
CA PRO A 317 -12.82 -6.34 -2.60
C PRO A 317 -13.48 -6.19 -3.97
N PRO A 318 -13.04 -6.98 -4.98
CA PRO A 318 -13.65 -6.99 -6.30
C PRO A 318 -15.10 -7.45 -6.21
N PRO A 319 -16.00 -7.00 -7.09
CA PRO A 319 -17.36 -7.48 -7.11
C PRO A 319 -17.41 -8.93 -7.63
N PRO A 320 -18.22 -9.79 -7.04
CA PRO A 320 -18.30 -11.21 -7.40
C PRO A 320 -18.91 -11.48 -8.79
N THR A 321 -19.38 -10.44 -9.46
CA THR A 321 -20.11 -10.55 -10.75
C THR A 321 -19.26 -10.26 -11.98
N GLU A 322 -17.98 -9.88 -11.82
CA GLU A 322 -17.13 -9.46 -12.96
C GLU A 322 -16.87 -10.61 -13.94
N ASP A 323 -16.51 -11.79 -13.46
CA ASP A 323 -16.28 -12.94 -14.32
C ASP A 323 -17.57 -13.40 -15.01
N ALA A 324 -18.72 -13.34 -14.33
CA ALA A 324 -20.00 -13.64 -14.94
C ALA A 324 -20.39 -12.66 -16.07
N ILE A 325 -20.01 -11.40 -15.94
CA ILE A 325 -20.19 -10.39 -16.98
C ILE A 325 -19.25 -10.67 -18.15
N ALA A 326 -17.97 -10.91 -17.88
CA ALA A 326 -16.97 -11.23 -18.90
C ALA A 326 -17.38 -12.46 -19.71
N ILE A 327 -17.81 -13.53 -19.06
CA ILE A 327 -18.30 -14.75 -19.74
C ILE A 327 -19.52 -14.44 -20.62
N ARG A 328 -20.46 -13.61 -20.17
CA ARG A 328 -21.62 -13.18 -20.98
C ARG A 328 -21.21 -12.34 -22.20
N GLU A 329 -20.12 -11.60 -22.10
CA GLU A 329 -19.55 -10.82 -23.19
C GLU A 329 -18.62 -11.65 -24.10
N GLY A 330 -18.54 -12.98 -23.89
CA GLY A 330 -17.82 -13.90 -24.75
C GLY A 330 -16.35 -14.13 -24.39
N TRP A 331 -15.92 -13.69 -23.21
CA TRP A 331 -14.58 -13.95 -22.70
C TRP A 331 -14.43 -15.38 -22.17
N PHE A 332 -13.29 -15.97 -22.40
CA PHE A 332 -12.82 -17.14 -21.66
C PHE A 332 -12.17 -16.66 -20.37
N VAL A 333 -12.50 -17.31 -19.25
CA VAL A 333 -11.90 -16.97 -17.93
C VAL A 333 -11.16 -18.18 -17.40
N ASP A 334 -9.84 -18.04 -17.20
CA ASP A 334 -8.95 -19.12 -16.78
C ASP A 334 -9.00 -20.38 -17.69
N GLN A 335 -9.25 -20.18 -18.98
CA GLN A 335 -9.40 -21.25 -19.99
C GLN A 335 -8.52 -20.95 -21.22
N TYR A 336 -7.19 -20.91 -21.02
CA TYR A 336 -6.24 -20.57 -22.09
C TYR A 336 -6.31 -21.53 -23.29
N ASP A 337 -6.30 -22.83 -23.03
CA ASP A 337 -6.27 -23.86 -24.08
C ASP A 337 -7.54 -23.86 -24.95
N ASP A 338 -8.71 -23.68 -24.32
CA ASP A 338 -9.99 -23.60 -25.01
C ASP A 338 -10.08 -22.33 -25.89
N ALA A 339 -9.61 -21.21 -25.35
CA ALA A 339 -9.55 -19.95 -26.09
C ALA A 339 -8.60 -20.03 -27.29
N LEU A 340 -7.41 -20.63 -27.12
CA LEU A 340 -6.43 -20.83 -28.17
C LEU A 340 -6.98 -21.78 -29.26
N ALA A 341 -7.61 -22.89 -28.84
CA ALA A 341 -8.24 -23.82 -29.77
C ALA A 341 -9.32 -23.14 -30.63
N LYS A 342 -10.15 -22.29 -29.99
CA LYS A 342 -11.18 -21.53 -30.70
C LYS A 342 -10.56 -20.48 -31.64
N ALA A 343 -9.50 -19.80 -31.22
CA ALA A 343 -8.77 -18.83 -32.03
C ALA A 343 -8.20 -19.49 -33.30
N LYS A 344 -7.57 -20.68 -33.16
CA LYS A 344 -7.08 -21.50 -34.29
C LYS A 344 -8.22 -21.92 -35.22
N LEU A 345 -9.35 -22.32 -34.67
CA LEU A 345 -10.50 -22.75 -35.49
C LEU A 345 -11.13 -21.61 -36.30
N GLU A 346 -11.22 -20.42 -35.69
CA GLU A 346 -11.82 -19.24 -36.33
C GLU A 346 -10.83 -18.42 -37.15
N GLY A 347 -9.52 -18.71 -37.07
CA GLY A 347 -8.47 -17.93 -37.70
C GLY A 347 -8.39 -16.48 -37.22
N LYS A 348 -8.75 -16.24 -35.93
CA LYS A 348 -8.76 -14.93 -35.30
C LYS A 348 -7.61 -14.79 -34.30
N PRO A 349 -7.01 -13.60 -34.17
CA PRO A 349 -6.03 -13.36 -33.11
C PRO A 349 -6.58 -13.65 -31.71
N LEU A 350 -5.71 -14.09 -30.80
CA LEU A 350 -6.03 -14.30 -29.40
C LEU A 350 -5.56 -13.11 -28.57
N PHE A 351 -6.50 -12.43 -27.93
CA PHE A 351 -6.19 -11.40 -26.94
C PHE A 351 -6.14 -12.03 -25.55
N ILE A 352 -5.02 -11.85 -24.87
CA ILE A 352 -4.78 -12.36 -23.51
C ILE A 352 -4.70 -11.17 -22.55
N ASP A 353 -5.54 -11.20 -21.52
CA ASP A 353 -5.51 -10.29 -20.38
C ASP A 353 -4.95 -11.03 -19.14
N PHE A 354 -3.65 -10.85 -18.85
CA PHE A 354 -3.08 -11.30 -17.59
C PHE A 354 -3.48 -10.33 -16.49
N THR A 355 -4.41 -10.75 -15.67
CA THR A 355 -5.08 -9.94 -14.66
C THR A 355 -4.84 -10.47 -13.25
N GLY A 356 -5.29 -9.70 -12.25
CA GLY A 356 -5.22 -10.09 -10.83
C GLY A 356 -6.48 -9.74 -10.07
N VAL A 357 -6.84 -10.57 -9.11
CA VAL A 357 -7.98 -10.34 -8.20
C VAL A 357 -7.75 -9.06 -7.37
N TYR A 358 -6.50 -8.84 -6.96
CA TYR A 358 -6.11 -7.69 -6.12
C TYR A 358 -5.61 -6.49 -6.92
N CYS A 359 -5.68 -6.55 -8.26
CA CYS A 359 -5.15 -5.56 -9.18
C CYS A 359 -6.15 -4.42 -9.43
N ALA A 360 -5.98 -3.27 -8.77
CA ALA A 360 -6.84 -2.10 -8.96
C ALA A 360 -6.83 -1.57 -10.41
N ASN A 361 -5.66 -1.51 -11.06
CA ASN A 361 -5.53 -1.06 -12.44
C ASN A 361 -6.26 -1.98 -13.42
N CYS A 362 -6.25 -3.29 -13.17
CA CYS A 362 -7.00 -4.27 -13.97
C CYS A 362 -8.50 -3.95 -13.94
N ARG A 363 -9.04 -3.73 -12.73
CA ARG A 363 -10.45 -3.35 -12.55
C ARG A 363 -10.83 -2.07 -13.29
N VAL A 364 -9.94 -1.06 -13.25
CA VAL A 364 -10.16 0.20 -13.96
C VAL A 364 -10.15 0.01 -15.49
N MET A 365 -9.23 -0.80 -16.02
CA MET A 365 -9.18 -1.13 -17.45
C MET A 365 -10.47 -1.84 -17.90
N GLU A 366 -10.86 -2.88 -17.18
CA GLU A 366 -12.04 -3.70 -17.49
C GLU A 366 -13.34 -2.90 -17.47
N ARG A 367 -13.46 -1.92 -16.57
CA ARG A 367 -14.71 -1.14 -16.44
C ARG A 367 -14.74 0.13 -17.26
N ARG A 368 -13.60 0.70 -17.57
CA ARG A 368 -13.53 2.02 -18.19
C ARG A 368 -13.04 1.98 -19.62
N ILE A 369 -12.05 1.16 -19.91
CA ILE A 369 -11.39 1.12 -21.21
C ILE A 369 -12.00 0.03 -22.11
N PHE A 370 -12.15 -1.19 -21.62
CA PHE A 370 -12.72 -2.28 -22.40
C PHE A 370 -14.14 -2.00 -22.94
N PRO A 371 -15.03 -1.29 -22.20
CA PRO A 371 -16.35 -0.94 -22.74
C PRO A 371 -16.36 0.21 -23.76
N MET A 372 -15.23 0.88 -24.02
CA MET A 372 -15.17 1.93 -25.05
C MET A 372 -15.51 1.36 -26.42
N ALA A 373 -16.29 2.09 -27.22
CA ALA A 373 -16.76 1.62 -28.52
C ALA A 373 -15.58 1.26 -29.44
N SER A 374 -14.50 2.06 -29.43
CA SER A 374 -13.29 1.79 -30.22
C SER A 374 -12.58 0.50 -29.81
N VAL A 375 -12.56 0.17 -28.50
CA VAL A 375 -11.93 -1.05 -28.00
C VAL A 375 -12.80 -2.26 -28.27
N LYS A 376 -14.12 -2.16 -28.08
CA LYS A 376 -15.07 -3.24 -28.41
C LYS A 376 -15.03 -3.62 -29.87
N GLU A 377 -14.91 -2.64 -30.76
CA GLU A 377 -14.80 -2.91 -32.22
C GLU A 377 -13.56 -3.76 -32.56
N GLU A 378 -12.44 -3.57 -31.84
CA GLU A 378 -11.24 -4.41 -32.02
C GLU A 378 -11.42 -5.77 -31.32
N PHE A 379 -12.02 -5.81 -30.14
CA PHE A 379 -12.31 -7.05 -29.41
C PHE A 379 -13.23 -8.01 -30.21
N ASP A 380 -14.20 -7.48 -30.95
CA ASP A 380 -15.08 -8.28 -31.80
C ASP A 380 -14.35 -9.04 -32.92
N LYS A 381 -13.12 -8.60 -33.26
CA LYS A 381 -12.26 -9.24 -34.27
C LYS A 381 -11.36 -10.33 -33.68
N MET A 382 -11.32 -10.50 -32.36
CA MET A 382 -10.38 -11.36 -31.63
C MET A 382 -11.15 -12.39 -30.78
N ILE A 383 -10.47 -13.43 -30.35
CA ILE A 383 -10.92 -14.28 -29.25
C ILE A 383 -10.30 -13.72 -27.97
N LEU A 384 -11.10 -13.58 -26.91
CA LEU A 384 -10.71 -12.90 -25.68
C LEU A 384 -10.56 -13.90 -24.54
N VAL A 385 -9.40 -13.88 -23.86
CA VAL A 385 -9.17 -14.69 -22.67
C VAL A 385 -8.60 -13.86 -21.54
N ARG A 386 -9.16 -14.08 -20.35
CA ARG A 386 -8.69 -13.50 -19.09
C ARG A 386 -8.02 -14.57 -18.26
N LEU A 387 -6.80 -14.34 -17.82
CA LEU A 387 -6.00 -15.25 -17.03
C LEU A 387 -5.60 -14.61 -15.70
N TYR A 388 -6.09 -15.16 -14.60
CA TYR A 388 -5.69 -14.71 -13.28
C TYR A 388 -4.31 -15.26 -12.91
N VAL A 389 -3.41 -14.39 -12.48
CA VAL A 389 -2.01 -14.74 -12.15
C VAL A 389 -1.67 -14.50 -10.67
N ASP A 390 -2.65 -14.14 -9.84
CA ASP A 390 -2.46 -13.84 -8.42
C ASP A 390 -3.39 -14.63 -7.48
N LYS A 391 -4.22 -15.52 -8.02
CA LYS A 391 -4.96 -16.51 -7.22
C LYS A 391 -3.97 -17.55 -6.66
N LYS A 392 -4.32 -18.17 -5.52
CA LYS A 392 -3.49 -19.23 -4.89
C LYS A 392 -3.86 -20.63 -5.34
N ASP A 393 -4.36 -20.76 -6.54
CA ASP A 393 -4.59 -22.08 -7.16
C ASP A 393 -3.43 -22.45 -8.09
N SER A 394 -3.33 -23.73 -8.40
CA SER A 394 -2.27 -24.27 -9.27
C SER A 394 -2.35 -23.70 -10.69
N LEU A 395 -3.53 -23.31 -11.14
CA LEU A 395 -3.74 -22.79 -12.49
C LEU A 395 -3.19 -21.37 -12.61
N SER A 396 -3.42 -20.51 -11.61
CA SER A 396 -2.84 -19.16 -11.58
C SER A 396 -1.31 -19.19 -11.49
N GLU A 397 -0.72 -20.17 -10.79
CA GLU A 397 0.73 -20.34 -10.79
C GLU A 397 1.27 -20.69 -12.18
N VAL A 398 0.56 -21.57 -12.93
CA VAL A 398 0.90 -21.91 -14.32
C VAL A 398 0.80 -20.66 -15.20
N TYR A 399 -0.24 -19.85 -15.08
CA TYR A 399 -0.40 -18.63 -15.88
C TYR A 399 0.61 -17.55 -15.52
N ALA A 400 0.96 -17.41 -14.25
CA ALA A 400 2.02 -16.50 -13.81
C ALA A 400 3.38 -16.93 -14.35
N GLN A 401 3.66 -18.25 -14.38
CA GLN A 401 4.86 -18.81 -14.96
C GLN A 401 4.87 -18.61 -16.48
N LEU A 402 3.78 -18.88 -17.18
CA LEU A 402 3.61 -18.63 -18.62
C LEU A 402 3.90 -17.16 -18.98
N GLN A 403 3.30 -16.21 -18.22
CA GLN A 403 3.54 -14.79 -18.41
C GLN A 403 5.02 -14.44 -18.25
N PHE A 404 5.67 -14.95 -17.21
CA PHE A 404 7.07 -14.65 -16.97
C PHE A 404 8.02 -15.32 -17.95
N GLU A 405 7.86 -16.61 -18.25
CA GLU A 405 8.76 -17.36 -19.14
C GLU A 405 8.70 -16.81 -20.56
N ARG A 406 7.49 -16.49 -21.04
CA ARG A 406 7.29 -16.08 -22.43
C ARG A 406 7.56 -14.60 -22.68
N TYR A 407 7.14 -13.74 -21.72
CA TYR A 407 7.18 -12.28 -21.91
C TYR A 407 8.17 -11.58 -20.97
N GLN A 408 8.82 -12.28 -20.04
CA GLN A 408 9.72 -11.72 -19.03
C GLN A 408 9.07 -10.60 -18.21
N GLN A 409 7.73 -10.71 -18.00
CA GLN A 409 6.92 -9.75 -17.29
C GLN A 409 6.15 -10.43 -16.16
N ALA A 410 6.07 -9.76 -15.02
CA ALA A 410 5.26 -10.19 -13.88
C ALA A 410 4.27 -9.08 -13.44
N THR A 411 4.10 -8.05 -14.27
CA THR A 411 3.24 -6.90 -13.99
C THR A 411 1.78 -7.19 -14.33
N GLN A 412 0.86 -6.58 -13.61
CA GLN A 412 -0.58 -6.64 -13.84
C GLN A 412 -1.15 -5.20 -13.93
N PRO A 413 -2.04 -4.93 -14.87
CA PRO A 413 -2.44 -5.79 -16.00
C PRO A 413 -1.32 -5.91 -17.04
N TYR A 414 -1.33 -7.02 -17.78
CA TYR A 414 -0.46 -7.21 -18.93
C TYR A 414 -1.25 -7.84 -20.07
N TYR A 415 -1.15 -7.27 -21.25
CA TYR A 415 -1.97 -7.60 -22.40
C TYR A 415 -1.09 -8.11 -23.54
N VAL A 416 -1.56 -9.14 -24.19
CA VAL A 416 -0.87 -9.77 -25.32
C VAL A 416 -1.86 -10.07 -26.42
N VAL A 417 -1.49 -9.80 -27.67
CA VAL A 417 -2.19 -10.29 -28.85
C VAL A 417 -1.31 -11.30 -29.55
N LEU A 418 -1.81 -12.51 -29.70
CA LEU A 418 -1.13 -13.62 -30.35
C LEU A 418 -1.73 -13.95 -31.72
N ASP A 419 -0.87 -14.31 -32.69
CA ASP A 419 -1.29 -15.13 -33.81
C ASP A 419 -1.54 -16.57 -33.31
N PRO A 420 -2.73 -17.15 -33.53
CA PRO A 420 -3.02 -18.46 -32.99
C PRO A 420 -2.31 -19.61 -33.71
N GLU A 421 -1.83 -19.44 -34.96
CA GLU A 421 -1.26 -20.53 -35.72
C GLU A 421 0.15 -20.91 -35.23
N ASP A 422 1.02 -19.93 -35.09
CA ASP A 422 2.41 -20.10 -34.65
C ASP A 422 2.66 -19.57 -33.26
N GLU A 423 1.63 -19.03 -32.61
CA GLU A 423 1.68 -18.39 -31.31
C GLU A 423 2.69 -17.23 -31.25
N TYR A 424 2.92 -16.57 -32.35
CA TYR A 424 3.76 -15.39 -32.44
C TYR A 424 3.08 -14.19 -31.78
N THR A 425 3.81 -13.46 -30.95
CA THR A 425 3.32 -12.24 -30.30
C THR A 425 3.27 -11.10 -31.30
N LEU A 426 2.07 -10.67 -31.65
CA LEU A 426 1.85 -9.54 -32.55
C LEU A 426 2.10 -8.22 -31.84
N VAL A 427 1.57 -8.09 -30.62
CA VAL A 427 1.77 -6.92 -29.77
C VAL A 427 1.63 -7.31 -28.29
N ASP A 428 2.40 -6.67 -27.44
CA ASP A 428 2.27 -6.80 -26.00
C ASP A 428 2.47 -5.46 -25.31
N THR A 429 1.78 -5.26 -24.17
CA THR A 429 1.89 -4.03 -23.39
C THR A 429 1.39 -4.27 -21.98
N GLY A 430 1.91 -3.50 -21.02
CA GLY A 430 1.53 -3.61 -19.61
C GLY A 430 1.11 -2.29 -18.99
N GLY A 431 0.39 -2.41 -17.89
CA GLY A 431 -0.07 -1.28 -17.09
C GLY A 431 -1.36 -0.64 -17.62
N TYR A 432 -1.68 0.51 -17.07
CA TYR A 432 -2.88 1.25 -17.45
C TYR A 432 -2.68 1.99 -18.79
N ILE A 433 -3.57 1.75 -19.75
CA ILE A 433 -3.56 2.37 -21.07
C ILE A 433 -4.75 3.32 -21.19
N PRO A 434 -4.55 4.66 -21.11
CA PRO A 434 -5.65 5.61 -20.96
C PRO A 434 -6.54 5.79 -22.20
N ASN A 435 -6.02 5.47 -23.38
CA ASN A 435 -6.71 5.69 -24.66
C ASN A 435 -7.14 4.38 -25.35
N GLY A 436 -7.00 3.26 -24.68
CA GLY A 436 -7.16 1.94 -25.28
C GLY A 436 -5.92 1.47 -26.02
N PHE A 437 -6.03 0.30 -26.64
CA PHE A 437 -4.94 -0.35 -27.37
C PHE A 437 -4.73 0.27 -28.76
#